data_73d594b26e3ab86d023cc1b0cf9a7e2b
#
_entry.id   73d594b26e3ab86d023cc1b0cf9a7e2b
#
_cell.length_a   1.000
_cell.length_b   1.000
_cell.length_c   1.000
_cell.angle_alpha   90.00
_cell.angle_beta   90.00
_cell.angle_gamma   90.00
#
_symmetry.space_group_name_H-M   'P 1'
#
loop_
_entity.id
_entity.type
_entity.pdbx_description
1 polymer ?
#
loop_
_entity_poly.entity_id
_entity_poly.type
_entity_poly.pdbx_seq_one_letter_code
_entity_poly.pdbx_strand_id
1 'polypeptide(L)'
;MNTEILGVILQWVALVVLCYPLGRYIAKVYRGERTWLDFMAPLERGIYKVCSIDPDEDMDWKKFLKALLMVNLFWFFWGMVLLCCQSWLPLNPDGNANQTPDLAFYTCISFMVNCNLQHYSGETGLTYFTQLFVIMLFQFITAACGMAAMAGIMKALAAKTTKAIGNFWVYLVKSTTRILMPLSLLVGILLVINGTPMSFDGKQTITTLEGQEQVISQGPTAAIVPIKQLGTNGGGYFGVNSSHPLENPNAFTNMLECWSILIIPMAMAWAFGFYVRRRKLAAWIFGVMLFAFTAGIFVSVPQEMGGNPNIDEMGIAQDLGSMEGKEIRIGSAASAMWGMVTTVTSNGSVNSMHDSQTPLSGMMQMLNMQINCWFGGVGVGWMNYFAFLIIAVFISGLMVGRTPEFLGHKVEAREMKIATMVVLMHPFLILVGTGISAAVAAANPEIGWLNNPSFHGLSEMLYEYTSAAANNGSGFEGLSDNTPFWNIMTGIALIMGRYFPIVGQVAIAGLLASKKFVPESAGTLKTDTFTFSLMTFAVIIIVAALSFFPAQALGPIADYLSF
;
A
#
# COMPACT_ATOMS: atom_id res chain seq x y z
N MET A 1 22.39 -24.71 -1.73
CA MET A 1 21.68 -23.47 -1.37
C MET A 1 20.27 -23.89 -1.04
N ASN A 2 19.71 -23.42 0.07
CA ASN A 2 18.33 -23.74 0.45
C ASN A 2 17.37 -23.26 -0.68
N THR A 3 16.42 -24.09 -1.08
CA THR A 3 15.46 -23.79 -2.16
C THR A 3 14.57 -22.59 -1.84
N GLU A 4 14.25 -22.38 -0.57
CA GLU A 4 13.46 -21.23 -0.11
C GLU A 4 14.22 -19.91 -0.29
N ILE A 5 15.50 -19.85 0.14
CA ILE A 5 16.36 -18.68 -0.07
C ILE A 5 16.56 -18.39 -1.57
N LEU A 6 16.68 -19.45 -2.39
CA LEU A 6 16.74 -19.28 -3.84
C LEU A 6 15.47 -18.62 -4.39
N GLY A 7 14.30 -19.03 -3.89
CA GLY A 7 13.00 -18.42 -4.23
C GLY A 7 12.97 -16.92 -3.91
N VAL A 8 13.41 -16.52 -2.71
CA VAL A 8 13.52 -15.11 -2.28
C VAL A 8 14.43 -14.30 -3.21
N ILE A 9 15.60 -14.85 -3.54
CA ILE A 9 16.57 -14.19 -4.44
C ILE A 9 16.00 -14.03 -5.85
N LEU A 10 15.38 -15.07 -6.40
CA LEU A 10 14.76 -15.02 -7.74
C LEU A 10 13.63 -13.99 -7.79
N GLN A 11 12.81 -13.93 -6.77
CA GLN A 11 11.74 -12.95 -6.63
C GLN A 11 12.31 -11.52 -6.61
N TRP A 12 13.34 -11.27 -5.79
CA TRP A 12 13.99 -9.98 -5.69
C TRP A 12 14.61 -9.56 -7.03
N VAL A 13 15.34 -10.46 -7.71
CA VAL A 13 15.94 -10.20 -9.02
C VAL A 13 14.89 -9.89 -10.08
N ALA A 14 13.82 -10.68 -10.14
CA ALA A 14 12.74 -10.46 -11.10
C ALA A 14 12.09 -9.07 -10.93
N LEU A 15 11.86 -8.65 -9.68
CA LEU A 15 11.33 -7.31 -9.37
C LEU A 15 12.26 -6.21 -9.86
N VAL A 16 13.55 -6.27 -9.51
CA VAL A 16 14.56 -5.24 -9.88
C VAL A 16 14.73 -5.14 -11.39
N VAL A 17 14.74 -6.26 -12.10
CA VAL A 17 14.94 -6.28 -13.56
C VAL A 17 13.69 -5.77 -14.30
N LEU A 18 12.50 -6.21 -13.91
CA LEU A 18 11.26 -5.92 -14.65
C LEU A 18 10.67 -4.55 -14.35
N CYS A 19 10.96 -3.95 -13.19
CA CYS A 19 10.44 -2.62 -12.86
C CYS A 19 10.98 -1.51 -13.78
N TYR A 20 12.20 -1.66 -14.31
CA TYR A 20 12.82 -0.65 -15.16
C TYR A 20 12.10 -0.48 -16.52
N PRO A 21 11.87 -1.54 -17.33
CA PRO A 21 11.10 -1.40 -18.56
C PRO A 21 9.65 -0.97 -18.31
N LEU A 22 9.01 -1.44 -17.24
CA LEU A 22 7.67 -1.03 -16.88
C LEU A 22 7.63 0.47 -16.52
N GLY A 23 8.61 0.98 -15.78
CA GLY A 23 8.71 2.41 -15.47
C GLY A 23 8.87 3.29 -16.71
N ARG A 24 9.66 2.82 -17.69
CA ARG A 24 9.77 3.49 -18.99
C ARG A 24 8.44 3.51 -19.75
N TYR A 25 7.68 2.42 -19.70
CA TYR A 25 6.36 2.33 -20.31
C TYR A 25 5.36 3.29 -19.63
N ILE A 26 5.27 3.30 -18.31
CA ILE A 26 4.41 4.19 -17.53
C ILE A 26 4.70 5.67 -17.85
N ALA A 27 5.97 6.06 -17.93
CA ALA A 27 6.35 7.41 -18.31
C ALA A 27 5.86 7.80 -19.71
N LYS A 28 5.90 6.88 -20.70
CA LYS A 28 5.36 7.10 -22.04
C LYS A 28 3.85 7.32 -22.03
N VAL A 29 3.11 6.50 -21.26
CA VAL A 29 1.66 6.61 -21.12
C VAL A 29 1.27 8.01 -20.62
N TYR A 30 1.93 8.51 -19.58
CA TYR A 30 1.61 9.82 -18.99
C TYR A 30 2.09 11.00 -19.85
N ARG A 31 3.14 10.82 -20.67
CA ARG A 31 3.55 11.84 -21.65
C ARG A 31 2.64 11.87 -22.88
N GLY A 32 1.74 10.90 -23.05
CA GLY A 32 0.92 10.77 -24.25
C GLY A 32 1.70 10.29 -25.47
N GLU A 33 2.86 9.65 -25.27
CA GLU A 33 3.64 9.03 -26.34
C GLU A 33 2.94 7.75 -26.84
N ARG A 34 3.18 7.38 -28.10
CA ARG A 34 2.61 6.15 -28.66
C ARG A 34 3.07 4.90 -27.91
N THR A 35 2.12 4.04 -27.62
CA THR A 35 2.31 2.76 -26.93
C THR A 35 1.59 1.64 -27.68
N TRP A 36 1.94 0.38 -27.42
CA TRP A 36 1.26 -0.78 -28.00
C TRP A 36 -0.20 -0.92 -27.57
N LEU A 37 -0.63 -0.25 -26.49
CA LEU A 37 -2.02 -0.20 -26.02
C LEU A 37 -2.84 0.98 -26.60
N ASP A 38 -2.37 1.65 -27.64
CA ASP A 38 -3.13 2.75 -28.27
C ASP A 38 -4.46 2.27 -28.90
N PHE A 39 -4.65 0.97 -29.09
CA PHE A 39 -5.94 0.40 -29.49
C PHE A 39 -7.04 0.59 -28.41
N MET A 40 -6.68 0.92 -27.17
CA MET A 40 -7.63 1.29 -26.11
C MET A 40 -8.16 2.73 -26.24
N ALA A 41 -7.59 3.56 -27.10
CA ALA A 41 -8.00 4.96 -27.28
C ALA A 41 -9.48 5.16 -27.65
N PRO A 42 -10.15 4.31 -28.41
CA PRO A 42 -11.60 4.40 -28.65
C PRO A 42 -12.42 4.27 -27.35
N LEU A 43 -12.04 3.33 -26.47
CA LEU A 43 -12.67 3.15 -25.15
C LEU A 43 -12.47 4.40 -24.28
N GLU A 44 -11.25 4.93 -24.23
CA GLU A 44 -10.93 6.16 -23.48
C GLU A 44 -11.79 7.34 -23.95
N ARG A 45 -11.88 7.56 -25.29
CA ARG A 45 -12.75 8.60 -25.87
C ARG A 45 -14.23 8.39 -25.54
N GLY A 46 -14.69 7.13 -25.51
CA GLY A 46 -16.04 6.79 -25.08
C GLY A 46 -16.30 7.21 -23.63
N ILE A 47 -15.38 6.91 -22.72
CA ILE A 47 -15.44 7.31 -21.32
C ILE A 47 -15.45 8.84 -21.18
N TYR A 48 -14.54 9.54 -21.87
CA TYR A 48 -14.49 11.01 -21.83
C TYR A 48 -15.82 11.62 -22.30
N LYS A 49 -16.41 11.10 -23.36
CA LYS A 49 -17.70 11.58 -23.88
C LYS A 49 -18.84 11.34 -22.90
N VAL A 50 -18.96 10.14 -22.32
CA VAL A 50 -20.01 9.79 -21.36
C VAL A 50 -19.90 10.62 -20.09
N CYS A 51 -18.67 10.81 -19.59
CA CYS A 51 -18.40 11.55 -18.37
C CYS A 51 -18.24 13.06 -18.57
N SER A 52 -18.44 13.57 -19.80
CA SER A 52 -18.27 15.00 -20.14
C SER A 52 -16.88 15.53 -19.73
N ILE A 53 -15.84 14.73 -19.93
CA ILE A 53 -14.46 15.09 -19.64
C ILE A 53 -13.86 15.75 -20.91
N ASP A 54 -13.33 16.96 -20.77
CA ASP A 54 -12.49 17.58 -21.79
C ASP A 54 -11.04 17.09 -21.62
N PRO A 55 -10.53 16.23 -22.52
CA PRO A 55 -9.18 15.68 -22.39
C PRO A 55 -8.07 16.70 -22.60
N ASP A 56 -8.34 17.83 -23.25
CA ASP A 56 -7.38 18.88 -23.54
C ASP A 56 -7.30 19.94 -22.44
N GLU A 57 -8.21 19.88 -21.47
CA GLU A 57 -8.19 20.78 -20.33
C GLU A 57 -6.95 20.55 -19.46
N ASP A 58 -6.18 21.61 -19.19
CA ASP A 58 -5.03 21.56 -18.29
C ASP A 58 -5.39 22.23 -16.95
N MET A 59 -5.48 21.42 -15.89
CA MET A 59 -5.96 21.85 -14.57
C MET A 59 -4.83 22.42 -13.72
N ASP A 60 -5.14 23.46 -12.96
CA ASP A 60 -4.29 23.88 -11.85
C ASP A 60 -4.38 22.85 -10.69
N TRP A 61 -3.45 22.93 -9.74
CA TRP A 61 -3.38 21.99 -8.65
C TRP A 61 -4.65 21.97 -7.76
N LYS A 62 -5.36 23.09 -7.64
CA LYS A 62 -6.60 23.17 -6.85
C LYS A 62 -7.76 22.46 -7.55
N LYS A 63 -7.92 22.70 -8.86
CA LYS A 63 -8.93 22.02 -9.67
C LYS A 63 -8.66 20.53 -9.76
N PHE A 64 -7.38 20.15 -9.90
CA PHE A 64 -6.93 18.76 -9.88
C PHE A 64 -7.30 18.06 -8.57
N LEU A 65 -6.97 18.66 -7.42
CA LEU A 65 -7.34 18.12 -6.11
C LEU A 65 -8.85 18.07 -5.89
N LYS A 66 -9.58 19.09 -6.34
CA LYS A 66 -11.06 19.07 -6.26
C LYS A 66 -11.63 17.88 -7.04
N ALA A 67 -11.13 17.60 -8.24
CA ALA A 67 -11.55 16.45 -9.03
C ALA A 67 -11.25 15.12 -8.31
N LEU A 68 -10.05 14.97 -7.74
CA LEU A 68 -9.65 13.81 -6.96
C LEU A 68 -10.56 13.60 -5.74
N LEU A 69 -10.82 14.63 -4.96
CA LEU A 69 -11.65 14.52 -3.77
C LEU A 69 -13.12 14.23 -4.12
N MET A 70 -13.64 14.85 -5.20
CA MET A 70 -15.04 14.66 -5.63
C MET A 70 -15.29 13.23 -6.13
N VAL A 71 -14.38 12.62 -6.88
CA VAL A 71 -14.55 11.23 -7.32
C VAL A 71 -14.55 10.27 -6.14
N ASN A 72 -13.66 10.49 -5.17
CA ASN A 72 -13.64 9.67 -3.96
C ASN A 72 -14.92 9.84 -3.13
N LEU A 73 -15.40 11.06 -2.95
CA LEU A 73 -16.64 11.32 -2.23
C LEU A 73 -17.87 10.67 -2.91
N PHE A 74 -17.93 10.71 -4.25
CA PHE A 74 -19.01 10.04 -5.00
C PHE A 74 -19.00 8.53 -4.75
N TRP A 75 -17.85 7.88 -4.84
CA TRP A 75 -17.73 6.44 -4.62
C TRP A 75 -17.95 6.05 -3.17
N PHE A 76 -17.60 6.91 -2.21
CA PHE A 76 -17.95 6.68 -0.81
C PHE A 76 -19.45 6.48 -0.62
N PHE A 77 -20.28 7.40 -1.12
CA PHE A 77 -21.73 7.24 -1.02
C PHE A 77 -22.27 6.05 -1.79
N TRP A 78 -21.69 5.75 -2.96
CA TRP A 78 -22.00 4.54 -3.72
C TRP A 78 -21.78 3.28 -2.88
N GLY A 79 -20.60 3.13 -2.29
CA GLY A 79 -20.26 1.99 -1.45
C GLY A 79 -21.14 1.86 -0.21
N MET A 80 -21.39 2.98 0.51
CA MET A 80 -22.28 3.00 1.68
C MET A 80 -23.67 2.44 1.36
N VAL A 81 -24.27 2.92 0.28
CA VAL A 81 -25.61 2.45 -0.13
C VAL A 81 -25.59 0.96 -0.43
N LEU A 82 -24.60 0.49 -1.21
CA LEU A 82 -24.56 -0.92 -1.62
C LEU A 82 -24.28 -1.85 -0.45
N LEU A 83 -23.36 -1.53 0.45
CA LEU A 83 -22.99 -2.37 1.60
C LEU A 83 -24.14 -2.45 2.64
N CYS A 84 -24.83 -1.34 2.88
CA CYS A 84 -25.99 -1.33 3.79
C CYS A 84 -27.24 -2.00 3.21
N CYS A 85 -27.26 -2.28 1.89
CA CYS A 85 -28.42 -2.85 1.21
C CYS A 85 -28.10 -4.17 0.47
N GLN A 86 -26.92 -4.75 0.69
CA GLN A 86 -26.40 -5.85 -0.13
C GLN A 86 -27.26 -7.11 -0.11
N SER A 87 -27.97 -7.40 0.99
CA SER A 87 -28.84 -8.58 1.09
C SER A 87 -30.02 -8.56 0.10
N TRP A 88 -30.40 -7.37 -0.39
CA TRP A 88 -31.49 -7.19 -1.37
C TRP A 88 -31.01 -7.15 -2.82
N LEU A 89 -29.69 -7.13 -3.02
CA LEU A 89 -29.09 -7.06 -4.34
C LEU A 89 -28.93 -8.46 -4.97
N PRO A 90 -28.84 -8.55 -6.30
CA PRO A 90 -28.59 -9.83 -6.98
C PRO A 90 -27.20 -10.39 -6.61
N LEU A 91 -26.91 -11.61 -7.03
CA LEU A 91 -25.63 -12.30 -6.80
C LEU A 91 -25.32 -12.51 -5.29
N ASN A 92 -26.33 -12.90 -4.53
CA ASN A 92 -26.20 -13.31 -3.13
C ASN A 92 -26.69 -14.76 -2.93
N PRO A 93 -26.00 -15.76 -3.52
CA PRO A 93 -26.42 -17.16 -3.40
C PRO A 93 -26.27 -17.71 -1.98
N ASP A 94 -25.36 -17.12 -1.19
CA ASP A 94 -25.03 -17.56 0.17
C ASP A 94 -25.91 -16.91 1.24
N GLY A 95 -26.81 -15.98 0.88
CA GLY A 95 -27.69 -15.29 1.80
C GLY A 95 -26.99 -14.35 2.79
N ASN A 96 -25.83 -13.78 2.41
CA ASN A 96 -25.08 -12.88 3.27
C ASN A 96 -25.90 -11.63 3.62
N ALA A 97 -25.82 -11.21 4.90
CA ALA A 97 -26.58 -10.10 5.46
C ALA A 97 -26.02 -8.73 5.05
N ASN A 98 -26.76 -7.66 5.34
CA ASN A 98 -26.27 -6.30 5.22
C ASN A 98 -25.16 -6.03 6.22
N GLN A 99 -24.17 -5.20 5.88
CA GLN A 99 -23.22 -4.69 6.86
C GLN A 99 -23.92 -3.68 7.80
N THR A 100 -23.47 -3.62 9.05
CA THR A 100 -23.86 -2.56 9.98
C THR A 100 -23.36 -1.21 9.49
N PRO A 101 -24.01 -0.09 9.80
CA PRO A 101 -23.61 1.22 9.28
C PRO A 101 -22.17 1.64 9.65
N ASP A 102 -21.68 1.25 10.82
CA ASP A 102 -20.31 1.52 11.28
C ASP A 102 -19.30 0.67 10.50
N LEU A 103 -19.57 -0.61 10.28
CA LEU A 103 -18.72 -1.49 9.47
C LEU A 103 -18.76 -1.07 7.99
N ALA A 104 -19.93 -0.70 7.45
CA ALA A 104 -20.05 -0.21 6.08
C ALA A 104 -19.27 1.10 5.89
N PHE A 105 -19.35 2.02 6.87
CA PHE A 105 -18.54 3.25 6.89
C PHE A 105 -17.05 2.91 6.84
N TYR A 106 -16.59 2.04 7.73
CA TYR A 106 -15.20 1.62 7.79
C TYR A 106 -14.75 0.95 6.49
N THR A 107 -15.53 -0.01 5.99
CA THR A 107 -15.25 -0.71 4.72
C THR A 107 -15.11 0.28 3.56
N CYS A 108 -16.07 1.21 3.41
CA CYS A 108 -16.01 2.23 2.37
C CYS A 108 -14.74 3.07 2.47
N ILE A 109 -14.42 3.58 3.66
CA ILE A 109 -13.24 4.41 3.86
C ILE A 109 -11.98 3.61 3.56
N SER A 110 -11.85 2.42 4.12
CA SER A 110 -10.67 1.57 3.94
C SER A 110 -10.38 1.29 2.46
N PHE A 111 -11.41 0.97 1.68
CA PHE A 111 -11.25 0.75 0.24
C PHE A 111 -11.05 2.05 -0.55
N MET A 112 -11.66 3.17 -0.11
CA MET A 112 -11.50 4.47 -0.77
C MET A 112 -10.11 5.10 -0.58
N VAL A 113 -9.43 4.79 0.49
CA VAL A 113 -8.07 5.27 0.73
C VAL A 113 -6.99 4.32 0.20
N ASN A 114 -7.38 3.26 -0.51
CA ASN A 114 -6.45 2.25 -1.06
C ASN A 114 -5.66 1.50 0.03
N CYS A 115 -6.31 1.24 1.17
CA CYS A 115 -5.76 0.49 2.30
C CYS A 115 -6.26 -0.94 2.30
N ASN A 116 -7.58 -1.10 2.27
CA ASN A 116 -8.32 -2.35 2.30
C ASN A 116 -8.10 -3.17 3.59
N LEU A 117 -7.82 -2.53 4.70
CA LEU A 117 -7.87 -3.14 6.02
C LEU A 117 -9.31 -3.59 6.28
N GLN A 118 -9.53 -4.86 6.61
CA GLN A 118 -10.84 -5.50 6.65
C GLN A 118 -11.15 -5.99 8.07
N HIS A 119 -12.17 -5.42 8.73
CA HIS A 119 -12.71 -5.89 10.00
C HIS A 119 -13.81 -6.94 9.80
N TYR A 120 -13.75 -7.69 8.72
CA TYR A 120 -14.71 -8.74 8.35
C TYR A 120 -14.06 -9.76 7.41
N SER A 121 -14.60 -10.96 7.35
CA SER A 121 -14.24 -11.96 6.35
C SER A 121 -15.12 -11.80 5.11
N GLY A 122 -14.50 -11.60 3.94
CA GLY A 122 -15.22 -11.25 2.72
C GLY A 122 -16.18 -12.34 2.22
N GLU A 123 -15.82 -13.61 2.39
CA GLU A 123 -16.62 -14.79 2.00
C GLU A 123 -17.93 -14.94 2.81
N THR A 124 -18.02 -14.33 3.98
CA THR A 124 -19.21 -14.37 4.83
C THR A 124 -19.86 -13.02 5.02
N GLY A 125 -19.10 -11.93 4.89
CA GLY A 125 -19.55 -10.57 5.14
C GLY A 125 -20.04 -9.81 3.91
N LEU A 126 -19.73 -10.31 2.69
CA LEU A 126 -20.08 -9.62 1.43
C LEU A 126 -20.77 -10.54 0.44
N THR A 127 -21.68 -9.97 -0.36
CA THR A 127 -22.28 -10.65 -1.52
C THR A 127 -21.34 -10.58 -2.72
N TYR A 128 -21.50 -11.45 -3.72
CA TYR A 128 -20.70 -11.37 -4.95
C TYR A 128 -20.90 -10.04 -5.69
N PHE A 129 -22.12 -9.46 -5.56
CA PHE A 129 -22.40 -8.15 -6.12
C PHE A 129 -21.51 -7.07 -5.49
N THR A 130 -21.46 -6.99 -4.17
CA THR A 130 -20.60 -6.00 -3.48
C THR A 130 -19.13 -6.30 -3.64
N GLN A 131 -18.70 -7.56 -3.68
CA GLN A 131 -17.33 -7.94 -4.02
C GLN A 131 -16.86 -7.37 -5.38
N LEU A 132 -17.73 -7.37 -6.40
CA LEU A 132 -17.39 -6.86 -7.73
C LEU A 132 -17.59 -5.33 -7.86
N PHE A 133 -18.75 -4.81 -7.41
CA PHE A 133 -19.17 -3.43 -7.66
C PHE A 133 -18.81 -2.44 -6.55
N VAL A 134 -18.27 -2.91 -5.43
CA VAL A 134 -17.66 -2.09 -4.40
C VAL A 134 -16.17 -2.45 -4.30
N ILE A 135 -15.84 -3.64 -3.85
CA ILE A 135 -14.46 -4.02 -3.51
C ILE A 135 -13.53 -3.94 -4.73
N MET A 136 -13.78 -4.74 -5.76
CA MET A 136 -12.94 -4.76 -6.98
C MET A 136 -12.93 -3.39 -7.68
N LEU A 137 -14.09 -2.76 -7.81
CA LEU A 137 -14.19 -1.46 -8.49
C LEU A 137 -13.38 -0.37 -7.78
N PHE A 138 -13.47 -0.32 -6.44
CA PHE A 138 -12.71 0.64 -5.64
C PHE A 138 -11.21 0.40 -5.74
N GLN A 139 -10.78 -0.85 -5.78
CA GLN A 139 -9.37 -1.20 -5.97
C GLN A 139 -8.81 -0.62 -7.28
N PHE A 140 -9.55 -0.67 -8.38
CA PHE A 140 -9.14 -0.01 -9.63
C PHE A 140 -9.11 1.52 -9.52
N ILE A 141 -10.17 2.11 -8.98
CA ILE A 141 -10.32 3.56 -8.92
C ILE A 141 -9.27 4.20 -8.01
N THR A 142 -9.07 3.64 -6.82
CA THR A 142 -8.20 4.25 -5.81
C THR A 142 -6.72 4.07 -6.13
N ALA A 143 -6.34 2.94 -6.72
CA ALA A 143 -5.01 2.75 -7.29
C ALA A 143 -4.74 3.76 -8.41
N ALA A 144 -5.68 3.90 -9.35
CA ALA A 144 -5.57 4.87 -10.43
C ALA A 144 -5.55 6.33 -9.94
N CYS A 145 -6.25 6.66 -8.84
CA CYS A 145 -6.18 7.97 -8.18
C CYS A 145 -4.77 8.29 -7.67
N GLY A 146 -4.12 7.34 -6.99
CA GLY A 146 -2.74 7.50 -6.52
C GLY A 146 -1.75 7.69 -7.67
N MET A 147 -1.88 6.89 -8.72
CA MET A 147 -1.07 7.00 -9.94
C MET A 147 -1.31 8.34 -10.66
N ALA A 148 -2.55 8.80 -10.75
CA ALA A 148 -2.91 10.08 -11.35
C ALA A 148 -2.35 11.27 -10.57
N ALA A 149 -2.38 11.22 -9.24
CA ALA A 149 -1.80 12.24 -8.38
C ALA A 149 -0.29 12.36 -8.61
N MET A 150 0.44 11.25 -8.65
CA MET A 150 1.86 11.24 -8.97
C MET A 150 2.14 11.74 -10.40
N ALA A 151 1.31 11.39 -11.40
CA ALA A 151 1.45 11.89 -12.77
C ALA A 151 1.35 13.42 -12.83
N GLY A 152 0.42 14.01 -12.06
CA GLY A 152 0.30 15.46 -11.90
C GLY A 152 1.56 16.09 -11.30
N ILE A 153 2.12 15.49 -10.25
CA ILE A 153 3.37 15.93 -9.64
C ILE A 153 4.54 15.81 -10.63
N MET A 154 4.64 14.69 -11.35
CA MET A 154 5.68 14.53 -12.39
C MET A 154 5.60 15.61 -13.45
N LYS A 155 4.39 15.97 -13.91
CA LYS A 155 4.19 17.07 -14.88
C LYS A 155 4.59 18.41 -14.28
N ALA A 156 4.19 18.69 -13.05
CA ALA A 156 4.56 19.90 -12.34
C ALA A 156 6.08 20.10 -12.24
N LEU A 157 6.78 19.05 -11.81
CA LEU A 157 8.24 19.08 -11.62
C LEU A 157 9.05 19.05 -12.94
N ALA A 158 8.48 18.54 -14.03
CA ALA A 158 9.12 18.52 -15.33
C ALA A 158 9.00 19.88 -16.07
N ALA A 159 8.05 20.70 -15.72
CA ALA A 159 7.82 22.00 -16.36
C ALA A 159 8.80 23.07 -15.81
N LYS A 160 9.17 24.03 -16.65
CA LYS A 160 10.02 25.16 -16.20
C LYS A 160 9.23 26.16 -15.34
N THR A 161 8.07 26.58 -15.82
CA THR A 161 7.15 27.46 -15.09
C THR A 161 5.75 27.22 -15.64
N THR A 162 4.83 26.76 -14.78
CA THR A 162 3.44 26.49 -15.15
C THR A 162 2.53 26.61 -13.94
N LYS A 163 1.28 26.95 -14.17
CA LYS A 163 0.23 26.82 -13.14
C LYS A 163 -0.54 25.50 -13.26
N ALA A 164 -0.40 24.82 -14.39
CA ALA A 164 -1.14 23.61 -14.71
C ALA A 164 -0.31 22.35 -14.41
N ILE A 165 -0.94 21.36 -13.81
CA ILE A 165 -0.31 20.08 -13.46
C ILE A 165 -0.91 18.88 -14.20
N GLY A 166 -1.69 19.15 -15.26
CA GLY A 166 -2.34 18.14 -16.09
C GLY A 166 -3.82 17.95 -15.78
N ASN A 167 -4.40 16.94 -16.40
CA ASN A 167 -5.81 16.60 -16.24
C ASN A 167 -5.95 15.33 -15.38
N PHE A 168 -6.55 15.46 -14.21
CA PHE A 168 -6.77 14.34 -13.30
C PHE A 168 -7.54 13.18 -13.94
N TRP A 169 -8.63 13.50 -14.66
CA TRP A 169 -9.50 12.49 -15.24
C TRP A 169 -8.79 11.68 -16.35
N VAL A 170 -7.99 12.38 -17.16
CA VAL A 170 -7.19 11.73 -18.21
C VAL A 170 -6.16 10.79 -17.60
N TYR A 171 -5.48 11.22 -16.52
CA TYR A 171 -4.53 10.37 -15.84
C TYR A 171 -5.21 9.17 -15.15
N LEU A 172 -6.37 9.38 -14.53
CA LEU A 172 -7.19 8.32 -13.92
C LEU A 172 -7.57 7.26 -14.95
N VAL A 173 -8.16 7.66 -16.08
CA VAL A 173 -8.59 6.75 -17.15
C VAL A 173 -7.40 6.02 -17.75
N LYS A 174 -6.30 6.71 -18.07
CA LYS A 174 -5.10 6.07 -18.64
C LYS A 174 -4.43 5.10 -17.65
N SER A 175 -4.38 5.42 -16.36
CA SER A 175 -3.87 4.50 -15.34
C SER A 175 -4.67 3.20 -15.30
N THR A 176 -5.99 3.30 -15.38
CA THR A 176 -6.88 2.14 -15.40
C THR A 176 -6.76 1.36 -16.71
N THR A 177 -6.95 2.00 -17.86
CA THR A 177 -7.07 1.32 -19.16
C THR A 177 -5.75 0.82 -19.73
N ARG A 178 -4.64 1.52 -19.46
CA ARG A 178 -3.34 1.22 -20.07
C ARG A 178 -2.35 0.55 -19.14
N ILE A 179 -2.59 0.53 -17.82
CA ILE A 179 -1.65 -0.05 -16.85
C ILE A 179 -2.35 -1.11 -16.00
N LEU A 180 -3.31 -0.72 -15.17
CA LEU A 180 -3.90 -1.63 -14.19
C LEU A 180 -4.72 -2.75 -14.84
N MET A 181 -5.66 -2.43 -15.72
CA MET A 181 -6.57 -3.41 -16.33
C MET A 181 -5.84 -4.46 -17.19
N PRO A 182 -4.91 -4.10 -18.09
CA PRO A 182 -4.21 -5.10 -18.88
C PRO A 182 -3.35 -6.05 -18.05
N LEU A 183 -2.66 -5.52 -17.02
CA LEU A 183 -1.86 -6.35 -16.11
C LEU A 183 -2.76 -7.23 -15.24
N SER A 184 -3.87 -6.68 -14.73
CA SER A 184 -4.83 -7.46 -13.92
C SER A 184 -5.46 -8.59 -14.72
N LEU A 185 -5.78 -8.35 -15.99
CA LEU A 185 -6.31 -9.40 -16.85
C LEU A 185 -5.28 -10.52 -17.07
N LEU A 186 -4.02 -10.17 -17.33
CA LEU A 186 -2.94 -11.14 -17.48
C LEU A 186 -2.76 -11.98 -16.20
N VAL A 187 -2.64 -11.33 -15.04
CA VAL A 187 -2.48 -12.02 -13.76
C VAL A 187 -3.71 -12.86 -13.44
N GLY A 188 -4.93 -12.36 -13.69
CA GLY A 188 -6.18 -13.09 -13.47
C GLY A 188 -6.27 -14.39 -14.28
N ILE A 189 -5.91 -14.34 -15.57
CA ILE A 189 -5.86 -15.54 -16.42
C ILE A 189 -4.87 -16.56 -15.86
N LEU A 190 -3.67 -16.11 -15.43
CA LEU A 190 -2.67 -17.00 -14.84
C LEU A 190 -3.15 -17.62 -13.53
N LEU A 191 -3.86 -16.87 -12.69
CA LEU A 191 -4.45 -17.37 -11.44
C LEU A 191 -5.54 -18.42 -11.71
N VAL A 192 -6.46 -18.16 -12.65
CA VAL A 192 -7.51 -19.12 -13.04
C VAL A 192 -6.91 -20.42 -13.57
N ILE A 193 -5.90 -20.35 -14.41
CA ILE A 193 -5.18 -21.55 -14.93
C ILE A 193 -4.56 -22.36 -13.78
N ASN A 194 -4.18 -21.70 -12.68
CA ASN A 194 -3.58 -22.34 -11.51
C ASN A 194 -4.59 -22.73 -10.41
N GLY A 195 -5.89 -22.55 -10.62
CA GLY A 195 -6.94 -23.05 -9.75
C GLY A 195 -7.65 -22.02 -8.88
N THR A 196 -7.37 -20.72 -9.04
CA THR A 196 -8.15 -19.67 -8.37
C THR A 196 -9.56 -19.61 -8.99
N PRO A 197 -10.64 -19.73 -8.20
CA PRO A 197 -11.99 -19.82 -8.74
C PRO A 197 -12.48 -18.49 -9.32
N MET A 198 -13.33 -18.61 -10.35
CA MET A 198 -14.12 -17.55 -10.94
C MET A 198 -15.53 -18.08 -11.18
N SER A 199 -16.34 -18.14 -10.13
CA SER A 199 -17.67 -18.73 -10.13
C SER A 199 -18.69 -17.80 -9.48
N PHE A 200 -19.97 -18.06 -9.74
CA PHE A 200 -21.12 -17.42 -9.10
C PHE A 200 -22.04 -18.45 -8.42
N ASP A 201 -21.58 -19.69 -8.23
CA ASP A 201 -22.39 -20.84 -7.78
C ASP A 201 -22.59 -20.85 -6.27
N GLY A 202 -22.10 -20.03 -5.48
CA GLY A 202 -22.25 -20.06 -4.02
C GLY A 202 -21.39 -21.14 -3.34
N LYS A 203 -21.57 -21.28 -2.04
CA LYS A 203 -20.82 -22.20 -1.18
C LYS A 203 -21.14 -23.64 -1.53
N GLN A 204 -20.11 -24.48 -1.51
CA GLN A 204 -20.22 -25.92 -1.72
C GLN A 204 -19.91 -26.67 -0.42
N THR A 205 -20.75 -27.64 -0.07
CA THR A 205 -20.50 -28.55 1.05
C THR A 205 -19.75 -29.76 0.53
N ILE A 206 -18.61 -30.05 1.11
CA ILE A 206 -17.82 -31.26 0.83
C ILE A 206 -17.68 -32.08 2.10
N THR A 207 -17.47 -33.37 1.94
CA THR A 207 -17.13 -34.28 3.06
C THR A 207 -15.61 -34.45 3.09
N THR A 208 -14.98 -34.12 4.20
CA THR A 208 -13.54 -34.29 4.41
C THR A 208 -13.16 -35.78 4.49
N LEU A 209 -11.86 -36.09 4.39
CA LEU A 209 -11.36 -37.46 4.55
C LEU A 209 -11.69 -38.05 5.91
N GLU A 210 -11.91 -37.23 6.94
CA GLU A 210 -12.30 -37.62 8.28
C GLU A 210 -13.82 -37.78 8.43
N GLY A 211 -14.60 -37.58 7.36
CA GLY A 211 -16.04 -37.72 7.33
C GLY A 211 -16.83 -36.53 7.87
N GLN A 212 -16.16 -35.39 8.10
CA GLN A 212 -16.82 -34.15 8.53
C GLN A 212 -17.29 -33.34 7.32
N GLU A 213 -18.42 -32.65 7.46
CA GLU A 213 -18.86 -31.68 6.45
C GLU A 213 -18.08 -30.37 6.58
N GLN A 214 -17.57 -29.89 5.46
CA GLN A 214 -16.91 -28.57 5.36
C GLN A 214 -17.57 -27.76 4.27
N VAL A 215 -17.88 -26.49 4.57
CA VAL A 215 -18.45 -25.54 3.63
C VAL A 215 -17.32 -24.70 3.02
N ILE A 216 -17.17 -24.75 1.71
CA ILE A 216 -16.16 -24.02 0.95
C ILE A 216 -16.85 -22.92 0.14
N SER A 217 -16.48 -21.67 0.39
CA SER A 217 -16.86 -20.54 -0.47
C SER A 217 -15.99 -20.56 -1.73
N GLN A 218 -16.59 -20.23 -2.89
CA GLN A 218 -15.87 -20.10 -4.16
C GLN A 218 -15.99 -18.65 -4.65
N GLY A 219 -16.89 -18.32 -5.50
CA GLY A 219 -17.18 -16.96 -5.95
C GLY A 219 -16.18 -16.37 -6.96
N PRO A 220 -16.27 -15.07 -7.26
CA PRO A 220 -15.47 -14.39 -8.29
C PRO A 220 -14.08 -13.98 -7.80
N THR A 221 -13.35 -14.88 -7.11
CA THR A 221 -12.06 -14.61 -6.48
C THR A 221 -11.01 -14.12 -7.46
N ALA A 222 -10.91 -14.77 -8.64
CA ALA A 222 -9.92 -14.40 -9.66
C ALA A 222 -10.15 -13.03 -10.31
N ALA A 223 -11.30 -12.40 -10.13
CA ALA A 223 -11.52 -11.01 -10.55
C ALA A 223 -10.91 -9.99 -9.58
N ILE A 224 -10.80 -10.36 -8.30
CA ILE A 224 -10.38 -9.47 -7.22
C ILE A 224 -8.88 -9.55 -6.98
N VAL A 225 -8.32 -10.76 -6.87
CA VAL A 225 -6.91 -10.97 -6.49
C VAL A 225 -5.90 -10.21 -7.39
N PRO A 226 -6.04 -10.16 -8.72
CA PRO A 226 -5.08 -9.42 -9.54
C PRO A 226 -4.97 -7.94 -9.22
N ILE A 227 -6.11 -7.24 -9.11
CA ILE A 227 -6.11 -5.81 -8.83
C ILE A 227 -5.77 -5.51 -7.36
N LYS A 228 -6.18 -6.39 -6.44
CA LYS A 228 -5.79 -6.32 -5.04
C LYS A 228 -4.27 -6.23 -4.89
N GLN A 229 -3.52 -6.99 -5.69
CA GLN A 229 -2.05 -7.00 -5.67
C GLN A 229 -1.45 -5.86 -6.50
N LEU A 230 -1.80 -5.75 -7.79
CA LEU A 230 -1.24 -4.73 -8.71
C LEU A 230 -1.57 -3.29 -8.32
N GLY A 231 -2.75 -3.08 -7.75
CA GLY A 231 -3.20 -1.78 -7.25
C GLY A 231 -2.63 -1.41 -5.88
N THR A 232 -1.85 -2.30 -5.26
CA THR A 232 -1.41 -2.18 -3.86
C THR A 232 -2.59 -1.90 -2.91
N ASN A 233 -3.63 -2.69 -3.03
CA ASN A 233 -4.87 -2.55 -2.26
C ASN A 233 -4.92 -3.50 -1.06
N GLY A 234 -4.67 -4.80 -1.28
CA GLY A 234 -4.51 -5.81 -0.26
C GLY A 234 -5.75 -6.54 0.23
N GLY A 235 -6.93 -5.94 0.14
CA GLY A 235 -8.16 -6.58 0.61
C GLY A 235 -8.56 -7.82 -0.18
N GLY A 236 -8.61 -8.97 0.50
CA GLY A 236 -8.89 -10.26 -0.09
C GLY A 236 -10.38 -10.57 -0.25
N TYR A 237 -10.66 -11.58 -1.06
CA TYR A 237 -11.97 -12.22 -1.11
C TYR A 237 -12.24 -13.00 0.18
N PHE A 238 -11.23 -13.75 0.66
CA PHE A 238 -11.27 -14.49 1.92
C PHE A 238 -10.72 -13.66 3.09
N GLY A 239 -11.23 -13.89 4.30
CA GLY A 239 -10.75 -13.22 5.51
C GLY A 239 -9.27 -13.46 5.78
N VAL A 240 -8.79 -14.68 5.55
CA VAL A 240 -7.36 -15.04 5.66
C VAL A 240 -6.52 -14.62 4.46
N ASN A 241 -7.09 -13.88 3.52
CA ASN A 241 -6.42 -13.28 2.37
C ASN A 241 -5.66 -14.32 1.51
N SER A 242 -4.46 -14.03 1.01
CA SER A 242 -3.68 -14.93 0.15
C SER A 242 -2.96 -16.07 0.90
N SER A 243 -3.27 -16.32 2.19
CA SER A 243 -2.98 -17.60 2.82
C SER A 243 -4.02 -18.66 2.41
N HIS A 244 -5.22 -18.24 1.98
CA HIS A 244 -6.25 -19.16 1.52
C HIS A 244 -5.85 -19.86 0.20
N PRO A 245 -5.97 -21.21 0.11
CA PRO A 245 -5.55 -21.95 -1.09
C PRO A 245 -6.36 -21.59 -2.36
N LEU A 246 -7.55 -21.04 -2.24
CA LEU A 246 -8.34 -20.58 -3.39
C LEU A 246 -7.99 -19.16 -3.85
N GLU A 247 -7.27 -18.36 -3.08
CA GLU A 247 -6.66 -17.13 -3.58
C GLU A 247 -5.27 -17.39 -4.16
N ASN A 248 -4.45 -18.17 -3.44
CA ASN A 248 -3.05 -18.43 -3.73
C ASN A 248 -2.79 -19.95 -3.69
N PRO A 249 -3.13 -20.70 -4.77
CA PRO A 249 -3.13 -22.15 -4.75
C PRO A 249 -1.75 -22.82 -4.60
N ASN A 250 -0.68 -22.25 -5.16
CA ASN A 250 0.62 -22.91 -5.24
C ASN A 250 1.80 -21.95 -5.21
N ALA A 251 3.03 -22.47 -5.24
CA ALA A 251 4.26 -21.67 -5.20
C ALA A 251 4.39 -20.68 -6.37
N PHE A 252 3.90 -21.03 -7.57
CA PHE A 252 3.92 -20.11 -8.71
C PHE A 252 2.99 -18.93 -8.48
N THR A 253 1.76 -19.17 -8.01
CA THR A 253 0.80 -18.09 -7.70
C THR A 253 1.33 -17.21 -6.57
N ASN A 254 1.97 -17.80 -5.55
CA ASN A 254 2.62 -17.05 -4.48
C ASN A 254 3.70 -16.09 -5.02
N MET A 255 4.55 -16.56 -5.92
CA MET A 255 5.56 -15.71 -6.56
C MET A 255 4.94 -14.65 -7.46
N LEU A 256 3.89 -14.98 -8.22
CA LEU A 256 3.19 -14.08 -9.12
C LEU A 256 2.47 -12.95 -8.37
N GLU A 257 1.78 -13.28 -7.28
CA GLU A 257 1.10 -12.29 -6.44
C GLU A 257 2.11 -11.40 -5.71
N CYS A 258 3.12 -11.98 -5.09
CA CYS A 258 4.19 -11.23 -4.43
C CYS A 258 4.91 -10.27 -5.40
N TRP A 259 5.18 -10.71 -6.64
CA TRP A 259 5.69 -9.86 -7.72
C TRP A 259 4.70 -8.73 -8.06
N SER A 260 3.42 -9.05 -8.16
CA SER A 260 2.36 -8.10 -8.51
C SER A 260 2.21 -6.96 -7.49
N ILE A 261 2.43 -7.25 -6.20
CA ILE A 261 2.38 -6.24 -5.12
C ILE A 261 3.39 -5.12 -5.37
N LEU A 262 4.62 -5.44 -5.74
CA LEU A 262 5.73 -4.50 -5.68
C LEU A 262 6.12 -3.93 -7.05
N ILE A 263 5.75 -4.58 -8.16
CA ILE A 263 6.25 -4.25 -9.50
C ILE A 263 5.87 -2.83 -9.95
N ILE A 264 4.62 -2.38 -9.72
CA ILE A 264 4.18 -1.04 -10.13
C ILE A 264 4.79 0.04 -9.22
N PRO A 265 4.78 -0.05 -7.88
CA PRO A 265 5.49 0.89 -7.01
C PRO A 265 6.97 1.08 -7.38
N MET A 266 7.70 0.00 -7.60
CA MET A 266 9.09 0.06 -8.05
C MET A 266 9.23 0.74 -9.43
N ALA A 267 8.35 0.40 -10.36
CA ALA A 267 8.31 1.00 -11.69
C ALA A 267 7.98 2.49 -11.66
N MET A 268 7.14 2.94 -10.73
CA MET A 268 6.79 4.37 -10.57
C MET A 268 7.99 5.22 -10.16
N ALA A 269 8.91 4.70 -9.34
CA ALA A 269 10.16 5.39 -9.02
C ALA A 269 11.02 5.62 -10.28
N TRP A 270 11.09 4.65 -11.17
CA TRP A 270 11.76 4.82 -12.47
C TRP A 270 10.96 5.70 -13.42
N ALA A 271 9.62 5.59 -13.43
CA ALA A 271 8.75 6.41 -14.27
C ALA A 271 8.96 7.91 -14.01
N PHE A 272 9.14 8.32 -12.76
CA PHE A 272 9.53 9.68 -12.40
C PHE A 272 10.80 10.11 -13.15
N GLY A 273 11.88 9.34 -13.05
CA GLY A 273 13.15 9.68 -13.68
C GLY A 273 13.09 9.75 -15.22
N PHE A 274 12.31 8.84 -15.82
CA PHE A 274 12.04 8.90 -17.26
C PHE A 274 11.21 10.12 -17.63
N TYR A 275 10.17 10.43 -16.85
CA TYR A 275 9.27 11.55 -17.12
C TYR A 275 9.98 12.89 -17.03
N VAL A 276 10.71 13.15 -15.95
CA VAL A 276 11.47 14.41 -15.75
C VAL A 276 12.83 14.44 -16.46
N ARG A 277 13.20 13.35 -17.15
CA ARG A 277 14.51 13.20 -17.86
C ARG A 277 15.73 13.26 -16.92
N ARG A 278 15.59 12.83 -15.69
CA ARG A 278 16.65 12.79 -14.65
C ARG A 278 16.85 11.35 -14.13
N ARG A 279 17.28 10.45 -15.02
CA ARG A 279 17.45 9.02 -14.69
C ARG A 279 18.42 8.77 -13.55
N LYS A 280 19.49 9.56 -13.44
CA LYS A 280 20.47 9.43 -12.36
C LYS A 280 19.87 9.73 -10.98
N LEU A 281 19.03 10.78 -10.89
CA LEU A 281 18.28 11.07 -9.66
C LEU A 281 17.33 9.93 -9.29
N ALA A 282 16.57 9.41 -10.25
CA ALA A 282 15.70 8.27 -10.01
C ALA A 282 16.46 7.01 -9.57
N ALA A 283 17.64 6.75 -10.15
CA ALA A 283 18.49 5.64 -9.73
C ALA A 283 18.93 5.76 -8.27
N TRP A 284 19.26 6.95 -7.80
CA TRP A 284 19.60 7.18 -6.39
C TRP A 284 18.40 7.03 -5.47
N ILE A 285 17.24 7.57 -5.82
CA ILE A 285 15.97 7.40 -5.07
C ILE A 285 15.64 5.91 -4.98
N PHE A 286 15.62 5.22 -6.11
CA PHE A 286 15.37 3.79 -6.18
C PHE A 286 16.37 2.97 -5.36
N GLY A 287 17.65 3.33 -5.42
CA GLY A 287 18.71 2.68 -4.65
C GLY A 287 18.50 2.78 -3.14
N VAL A 288 18.07 3.94 -2.63
CA VAL A 288 17.75 4.13 -1.21
C VAL A 288 16.55 3.27 -0.80
N MET A 289 15.48 3.28 -1.59
CA MET A 289 14.30 2.45 -1.33
C MET A 289 14.63 0.96 -1.37
N LEU A 290 15.41 0.53 -2.37
CA LEU A 290 15.82 -0.86 -2.53
C LEU A 290 16.73 -1.32 -1.39
N PHE A 291 17.64 -0.45 -0.92
CA PHE A 291 18.51 -0.74 0.22
C PHE A 291 17.69 -1.01 1.48
N ALA A 292 16.72 -0.15 1.79
CA ALA A 292 15.85 -0.31 2.95
C ALA A 292 15.01 -1.60 2.87
N PHE A 293 14.41 -1.88 1.72
CA PHE A 293 13.67 -3.12 1.48
C PHE A 293 14.55 -4.36 1.67
N THR A 294 15.75 -4.34 1.08
CA THR A 294 16.70 -5.45 1.19
C THR A 294 17.17 -5.67 2.62
N ALA A 295 17.42 -4.58 3.38
CA ALA A 295 17.77 -4.66 4.79
C ALA A 295 16.66 -5.33 5.62
N GLY A 296 15.39 -5.02 5.35
CA GLY A 296 14.25 -5.68 5.98
C GLY A 296 14.20 -7.19 5.71
N ILE A 297 14.45 -7.61 4.47
CA ILE A 297 14.53 -9.03 4.11
C ILE A 297 15.66 -9.73 4.89
N PHE A 298 16.84 -9.11 4.98
CA PHE A 298 17.98 -9.66 5.71
C PHE A 298 17.74 -9.81 7.22
N VAL A 299 16.80 -9.07 7.78
CA VAL A 299 16.38 -9.26 9.19
C VAL A 299 15.28 -10.32 9.26
N SER A 300 14.17 -10.16 8.54
CA SER A 300 12.97 -10.97 8.72
C SER A 300 13.13 -12.42 8.25
N VAL A 301 13.77 -12.67 7.10
CA VAL A 301 13.89 -14.05 6.58
C VAL A 301 14.70 -14.96 7.50
N PRO A 302 15.88 -14.58 8.03
CA PRO A 302 16.59 -15.40 8.98
C PRO A 302 15.85 -15.60 10.31
N GLN A 303 15.10 -14.58 10.79
CA GLN A 303 14.32 -14.71 12.01
C GLN A 303 13.21 -15.77 11.87
N GLU A 304 12.43 -15.73 10.80
CA GLU A 304 11.38 -16.70 10.56
C GLU A 304 11.92 -18.10 10.27
N MET A 305 13.05 -18.22 9.58
CA MET A 305 13.71 -19.50 9.31
C MET A 305 14.41 -20.08 10.56
N GLY A 306 14.75 -19.24 11.54
CA GLY A 306 15.38 -19.65 12.78
C GLY A 306 14.45 -20.30 13.80
N GLY A 307 13.13 -20.19 13.60
CA GLY A 307 12.13 -20.67 14.56
C GLY A 307 11.80 -19.67 15.66
N ASN A 308 10.85 -20.06 16.52
CA ASN A 308 10.43 -19.28 17.70
C ASN A 308 11.01 -19.92 18.97
N PRO A 309 11.82 -19.20 19.77
CA PRO A 309 12.43 -19.75 20.99
C PRO A 309 11.43 -20.36 21.97
N ASN A 310 10.26 -19.77 22.16
CA ASN A 310 9.22 -20.29 23.05
C ASN A 310 8.70 -21.67 22.61
N ILE A 311 8.63 -21.92 21.30
CA ILE A 311 8.22 -23.21 20.74
C ILE A 311 9.35 -24.24 20.93
N ASP A 312 10.61 -23.85 20.82
CA ASP A 312 11.77 -24.69 21.10
C ASP A 312 11.80 -25.13 22.58
N GLU A 313 11.47 -24.23 23.51
CA GLU A 313 11.37 -24.55 24.95
C GLU A 313 10.26 -25.57 25.26
N MET A 314 9.20 -25.63 24.45
CA MET A 314 8.16 -26.64 24.53
C MET A 314 8.63 -28.00 24.01
N GLY A 315 9.84 -28.10 23.45
CA GLY A 315 10.38 -29.33 22.87
C GLY A 315 9.80 -29.69 21.51
N ILE A 316 9.21 -28.74 20.80
CA ILE A 316 8.62 -28.91 19.45
C ILE A 316 9.71 -28.61 18.42
N ALA A 317 9.98 -29.59 17.54
CA ALA A 317 10.96 -29.42 16.46
C ALA A 317 10.47 -28.37 15.43
N GLN A 318 11.37 -27.47 15.03
CA GLN A 318 11.09 -26.39 14.09
C GLN A 318 12.01 -26.48 12.85
N ASP A 319 12.14 -27.67 12.25
CA ASP A 319 13.02 -27.90 11.07
C ASP A 319 12.65 -27.02 9.86
N LEU A 320 11.40 -26.55 9.78
CA LEU A 320 10.88 -25.66 8.73
C LEU A 320 10.91 -24.17 9.14
N GLY A 321 11.49 -23.83 10.29
CA GLY A 321 11.44 -22.50 10.88
C GLY A 321 10.15 -22.27 11.68
N SER A 322 9.86 -21.00 12.00
CA SER A 322 8.62 -20.60 12.68
C SER A 322 7.42 -20.80 11.75
N MET A 323 6.65 -21.86 11.99
CA MET A 323 5.50 -22.25 11.16
C MET A 323 4.16 -21.84 11.77
N GLU A 324 4.13 -21.23 12.95
CA GLU A 324 2.92 -20.68 13.53
C GLU A 324 2.29 -19.66 12.58
N GLY A 325 0.98 -19.76 12.35
CA GLY A 325 0.25 -18.87 11.45
C GLY A 325 0.70 -18.88 9.99
N LYS A 326 1.46 -19.90 9.55
CA LYS A 326 1.98 -20.05 8.18
C LYS A 326 1.55 -21.36 7.54
N GLU A 327 1.38 -21.31 6.23
CA GLU A 327 1.02 -22.46 5.42
C GLU A 327 2.27 -23.27 5.03
N ILE A 328 2.25 -24.59 5.27
CA ILE A 328 3.35 -25.51 4.91
C ILE A 328 3.68 -25.43 3.42
N ARG A 329 2.67 -25.27 2.55
CA ARG A 329 2.85 -25.13 1.10
C ARG A 329 3.61 -23.87 0.66
N ILE A 330 3.70 -22.85 1.54
CA ILE A 330 4.38 -21.57 1.29
C ILE A 330 5.75 -21.58 1.95
N GLY A 331 5.85 -21.96 3.23
CA GLY A 331 7.08 -21.99 4.02
C GLY A 331 7.41 -20.66 4.70
N SER A 332 8.38 -20.71 5.62
CA SER A 332 8.74 -19.57 6.48
C SER A 332 9.43 -18.42 5.72
N ALA A 333 10.36 -18.73 4.81
CA ALA A 333 11.09 -17.70 4.07
C ALA A 333 10.20 -16.92 3.09
N ALA A 334 9.29 -17.61 2.38
CA ALA A 334 8.37 -16.95 1.45
C ALA A 334 7.31 -16.12 2.20
N SER A 335 6.89 -16.55 3.40
CA SER A 335 6.00 -15.78 4.27
C SER A 335 6.70 -14.51 4.79
N ALA A 336 7.94 -14.61 5.25
CA ALA A 336 8.75 -13.47 5.67
C ALA A 336 8.97 -12.47 4.52
N MET A 337 9.29 -12.96 3.31
CA MET A 337 9.43 -12.12 2.12
C MET A 337 8.14 -11.38 1.79
N TRP A 338 6.99 -12.05 1.86
CA TRP A 338 5.69 -11.41 1.62
C TRP A 338 5.39 -10.34 2.66
N GLY A 339 5.63 -10.60 3.95
CA GLY A 339 5.50 -9.61 5.02
C GLY A 339 6.31 -8.34 4.75
N MET A 340 7.54 -8.48 4.21
CA MET A 340 8.36 -7.34 3.81
C MET A 340 7.80 -6.64 2.57
N VAL A 341 7.38 -7.38 1.54
CA VAL A 341 6.84 -6.82 0.29
C VAL A 341 5.55 -6.05 0.55
N THR A 342 4.64 -6.61 1.34
CA THR A 342 3.35 -5.96 1.64
C THR A 342 3.49 -4.70 2.49
N THR A 343 4.48 -4.65 3.40
CA THR A 343 4.67 -3.52 4.32
C THR A 343 5.57 -2.41 3.78
N VAL A 344 6.52 -2.68 2.87
CA VAL A 344 7.24 -1.61 2.13
C VAL A 344 6.36 -0.96 1.07
N THR A 345 5.23 -1.58 0.74
CA THR A 345 4.15 -0.98 -0.05
C THR A 345 2.96 -0.66 0.86
N SER A 346 1.97 0.05 0.36
CA SER A 346 0.66 0.19 1.01
C SER A 346 -0.29 -0.87 0.45
N ASN A 347 0.10 -2.17 0.51
CA ASN A 347 -0.71 -3.26 -0.07
C ASN A 347 -1.64 -3.89 0.98
N GLY A 348 -1.11 -4.45 2.06
CA GLY A 348 -1.88 -5.10 3.12
C GLY A 348 -2.25 -6.56 2.87
N SER A 349 -2.03 -7.10 1.67
CA SER A 349 -2.23 -8.53 1.42
C SER A 349 -1.25 -9.38 2.25
N VAL A 350 -1.74 -10.48 2.79
CA VAL A 350 -0.95 -11.41 3.60
C VAL A 350 -1.06 -12.84 3.06
N ASN A 351 0.01 -13.62 3.19
CA ASN A 351 0.03 -15.06 2.92
C ASN A 351 0.31 -15.90 4.18
N SER A 352 0.37 -15.24 5.32
CA SER A 352 0.55 -15.79 6.64
C SER A 352 -0.04 -14.83 7.68
N MET A 353 -0.31 -15.32 8.87
CA MET A 353 -0.76 -14.50 9.99
C MET A 353 0.41 -13.64 10.50
N HIS A 354 0.31 -12.32 10.38
CA HIS A 354 1.40 -11.41 10.78
C HIS A 354 1.58 -11.36 12.30
N ASP A 355 0.51 -11.52 13.04
CA ASP A 355 0.51 -11.57 14.50
C ASP A 355 1.37 -12.72 15.05
N SER A 356 1.43 -13.85 14.33
CA SER A 356 2.22 -15.05 14.68
C SER A 356 3.66 -15.01 14.14
N GLN A 357 4.09 -13.93 13.50
CA GLN A 357 5.49 -13.78 13.09
C GLN A 357 6.36 -13.38 14.29
N THR A 358 7.65 -13.71 14.23
CA THR A 358 8.59 -13.36 15.30
C THR A 358 8.61 -11.86 15.58
N PRO A 359 8.82 -11.41 16.83
CA PRO A 359 8.71 -9.99 17.19
C PRO A 359 9.62 -9.06 16.37
N LEU A 360 10.81 -9.51 15.97
CA LEU A 360 11.70 -8.70 15.12
C LEU A 360 11.19 -8.59 13.67
N SER A 361 10.54 -9.64 13.14
CA SER A 361 9.86 -9.57 11.84
C SER A 361 8.69 -8.59 11.91
N GLY A 362 7.86 -8.67 12.94
CA GLY A 362 6.76 -7.73 13.19
C GLY A 362 7.25 -6.29 13.36
N MET A 363 8.37 -6.08 14.07
CA MET A 363 9.03 -4.78 14.21
C MET A 363 9.42 -4.21 12.84
N MET A 364 10.04 -5.02 11.96
CA MET A 364 10.44 -4.56 10.63
C MET A 364 9.23 -4.23 9.74
N GLN A 365 8.14 -4.99 9.86
CA GLN A 365 6.88 -4.69 9.18
C GLN A 365 6.30 -3.34 9.64
N MET A 366 6.19 -3.12 10.95
CA MET A 366 5.75 -1.84 11.51
C MET A 366 6.66 -0.70 11.08
N LEU A 367 7.98 -0.87 11.13
CA LEU A 367 8.95 0.16 10.75
C LEU A 367 8.81 0.56 9.27
N ASN A 368 8.60 -0.41 8.37
CA ASN A 368 8.33 -0.13 6.96
C ASN A 368 7.11 0.78 6.78
N MET A 369 6.02 0.48 7.46
CA MET A 369 4.78 1.25 7.40
C MET A 369 4.89 2.60 8.14
N GLN A 370 5.62 2.67 9.25
CA GLN A 370 5.88 3.90 10.00
C GLN A 370 6.72 4.90 9.20
N ILE A 371 7.63 4.42 8.39
CA ILE A 371 8.40 5.25 7.44
C ILE A 371 7.55 5.59 6.21
N ASN A 372 6.80 4.64 5.69
CA ASN A 372 5.81 4.76 4.61
C ASN A 372 6.31 5.51 3.35
N CYS A 373 7.60 5.44 3.03
CA CYS A 373 8.16 6.12 1.87
C CYS A 373 9.16 5.26 1.07
N TRP A 374 9.29 3.97 1.37
CA TRP A 374 10.20 3.11 0.60
C TRP A 374 9.61 2.88 -0.79
N PHE A 375 8.68 2.04 -1.04
CA PHE A 375 7.98 1.98 -2.33
C PHE A 375 6.54 2.49 -2.18
N GLY A 376 5.89 2.19 -1.05
CA GLY A 376 4.56 2.63 -0.68
C GLY A 376 3.49 2.20 -1.68
N GLY A 377 2.31 2.78 -1.60
CA GLY A 377 1.24 2.53 -2.56
C GLY A 377 1.56 3.06 -3.95
N VAL A 378 0.84 2.55 -4.97
CA VAL A 378 1.04 2.94 -6.37
C VAL A 378 0.97 4.47 -6.55
N GLY A 379 2.11 5.08 -6.81
CA GLY A 379 2.29 6.53 -6.88
C GLY A 379 2.52 7.22 -5.54
N VAL A 380 1.80 6.85 -4.49
CA VAL A 380 1.79 7.57 -3.20
C VAL A 380 3.08 7.36 -2.41
N GLY A 381 3.69 6.19 -2.47
CA GLY A 381 4.96 5.95 -1.78
C GLY A 381 6.08 6.85 -2.28
N TRP A 382 6.19 7.04 -3.60
CA TRP A 382 7.10 8.03 -4.16
C TRP A 382 6.74 9.46 -3.74
N MET A 383 5.44 9.78 -3.64
CA MET A 383 4.97 11.08 -3.17
C MET A 383 5.36 11.33 -1.70
N ASN A 384 5.30 10.31 -0.84
CA ASN A 384 5.77 10.39 0.54
C ASN A 384 7.30 10.62 0.59
N TYR A 385 8.06 9.88 -0.22
CA TYR A 385 9.50 10.14 -0.38
C TYR A 385 9.79 11.57 -0.86
N PHE A 386 8.97 12.10 -1.75
CA PHE A 386 9.07 13.48 -2.23
C PHE A 386 8.93 14.52 -1.09
N ALA A 387 8.04 14.30 -0.12
CA ALA A 387 7.95 15.17 1.06
C ALA A 387 9.27 15.18 1.85
N PHE A 388 9.88 14.02 2.10
CA PHE A 388 11.20 13.93 2.73
C PHE A 388 12.30 14.55 1.86
N LEU A 389 12.23 14.41 0.53
CA LEU A 389 13.15 15.07 -0.40
C LEU A 389 13.13 16.60 -0.26
N ILE A 390 11.95 17.21 -0.15
CA ILE A 390 11.80 18.66 0.07
C ILE A 390 12.46 19.08 1.39
N ILE A 391 12.26 18.30 2.47
CA ILE A 391 12.88 18.55 3.77
C ILE A 391 14.41 18.42 3.64
N ALA A 392 14.91 17.35 3.03
CA ALA A 392 16.33 17.13 2.85
C ALA A 392 17.02 18.23 2.01
N VAL A 393 16.40 18.65 0.92
CA VAL A 393 16.88 19.76 0.07
C VAL A 393 16.97 21.05 0.87
N PHE A 394 15.95 21.36 1.68
CA PHE A 394 15.90 22.57 2.48
C PHE A 394 16.99 22.58 3.56
N ILE A 395 17.09 21.51 4.34
CA ILE A 395 18.11 21.37 5.40
C ILE A 395 19.52 21.41 4.79
N SER A 396 19.76 20.61 3.74
CA SER A 396 21.08 20.55 3.08
C SER A 396 21.50 21.88 2.48
N GLY A 397 20.55 22.58 1.85
CA GLY A 397 20.79 23.91 1.28
C GLY A 397 21.24 24.91 2.34
N LEU A 398 20.51 24.96 3.46
CA LEU A 398 20.86 25.86 4.58
C LEU A 398 22.21 25.51 5.24
N MET A 399 22.48 24.22 5.45
CA MET A 399 23.74 23.76 6.07
C MET A 399 24.97 24.09 5.22
N VAL A 400 24.85 24.02 3.90
CA VAL A 400 25.95 24.28 2.96
C VAL A 400 26.01 25.74 2.51
N GLY A 401 25.04 26.59 2.94
CA GLY A 401 24.95 27.99 2.54
C GLY A 401 24.55 28.18 1.06
N ARG A 402 23.81 27.21 0.50
CA ARG A 402 23.30 27.25 -0.87
C ARG A 402 21.79 27.47 -0.88
N THR A 403 21.28 28.09 -1.95
CA THR A 403 19.83 28.21 -2.13
C THR A 403 19.20 26.82 -2.27
N PRO A 404 18.22 26.46 -1.43
CA PRO A 404 17.50 25.18 -1.57
C PRO A 404 16.70 25.15 -2.87
N GLU A 405 17.06 24.26 -3.79
CA GLU A 405 16.42 24.12 -5.11
C GLU A 405 16.20 22.65 -5.44
N PHE A 406 15.05 22.33 -5.97
CA PHE A 406 14.74 21.00 -6.50
C PHE A 406 14.26 21.09 -7.94
N LEU A 407 14.99 20.45 -8.87
CA LEU A 407 14.73 20.44 -10.30
C LEU A 407 14.55 21.85 -10.90
N GLY A 408 15.32 22.84 -10.43
CA GLY A 408 15.25 24.22 -10.88
C GLY A 408 14.13 25.05 -10.26
N HIS A 409 13.46 24.53 -9.24
CA HIS A 409 12.45 25.25 -8.47
C HIS A 409 12.95 25.53 -7.05
N LYS A 410 12.91 26.81 -6.65
CA LYS A 410 13.33 27.22 -5.31
C LYS A 410 12.37 26.69 -4.23
N VAL A 411 12.91 25.99 -3.26
CA VAL A 411 12.18 25.52 -2.08
C VAL A 411 12.24 26.59 -0.99
N GLU A 412 11.08 27.07 -0.56
CA GLU A 412 10.96 28.14 0.42
C GLU A 412 10.24 27.64 1.69
N ALA A 413 10.16 28.50 2.70
CA ALA A 413 9.54 28.16 4.00
C ALA A 413 8.09 27.65 3.88
N ARG A 414 7.36 28.06 2.84
CA ARG A 414 5.97 27.62 2.62
C ARG A 414 5.90 26.14 2.28
N GLU A 415 6.68 25.69 1.31
CA GLU A 415 6.74 24.29 0.89
C GLU A 415 7.31 23.44 2.02
N MET A 416 8.32 23.95 2.74
CA MET A 416 8.89 23.26 3.89
C MET A 416 7.87 23.05 5.01
N LYS A 417 7.05 24.07 5.35
CA LYS A 417 5.99 23.94 6.37
C LYS A 417 4.99 22.86 5.99
N ILE A 418 4.53 22.84 4.73
CA ILE A 418 3.59 21.82 4.26
C ILE A 418 4.22 20.42 4.33
N ALA A 419 5.47 20.26 3.85
CA ALA A 419 6.17 18.98 3.92
C ALA A 419 6.34 18.48 5.36
N THR A 420 6.70 19.37 6.30
CA THR A 420 6.83 19.04 7.72
C THR A 420 5.48 18.62 8.31
N MET A 421 4.40 19.33 8.02
CA MET A 421 3.05 18.95 8.47
C MET A 421 2.63 17.58 7.93
N VAL A 422 2.92 17.29 6.66
CA VAL A 422 2.63 15.98 6.05
C VAL A 422 3.39 14.86 6.77
N VAL A 423 4.69 15.06 7.02
CA VAL A 423 5.52 14.04 7.67
C VAL A 423 5.14 13.85 9.14
N LEU A 424 4.79 14.90 9.87
CA LEU A 424 4.41 14.82 11.29
C LEU A 424 2.99 14.29 11.52
N MET A 425 2.09 14.40 10.54
CA MET A 425 0.74 13.86 10.67
C MET A 425 0.75 12.34 10.85
N HIS A 426 1.64 11.65 10.18
CA HIS A 426 1.73 10.18 10.23
C HIS A 426 2.02 9.65 11.65
N PRO A 427 3.12 10.02 12.33
CA PRO A 427 3.36 9.61 13.72
C PRO A 427 2.29 10.13 14.70
N PHE A 428 1.70 11.29 14.44
CA PHE A 428 0.60 11.79 15.27
C PHE A 428 -0.60 10.83 15.28
N LEU A 429 -1.04 10.38 14.10
CA LEU A 429 -2.17 9.44 13.98
C LEU A 429 -1.86 8.10 14.66
N ILE A 430 -0.67 7.56 14.44
CA ILE A 430 -0.26 6.27 15.01
C ILE A 430 -0.19 6.34 16.54
N LEU A 431 0.58 7.27 17.06
CA LEU A 431 0.86 7.30 18.50
C LEU A 431 -0.35 7.75 19.33
N VAL A 432 -1.12 8.72 18.84
CA VAL A 432 -2.34 9.18 19.53
C VAL A 432 -3.41 8.09 19.49
N GLY A 433 -3.64 7.46 18.34
CA GLY A 433 -4.60 6.37 18.22
C GLY A 433 -4.24 5.20 19.14
N THR A 434 -2.99 4.71 19.08
CA THR A 434 -2.50 3.65 19.97
C THR A 434 -2.64 4.03 21.44
N GLY A 435 -2.25 5.26 21.81
CA GLY A 435 -2.32 5.72 23.20
C GLY A 435 -3.75 5.78 23.74
N ILE A 436 -4.72 6.24 22.92
CA ILE A 436 -6.14 6.25 23.32
C ILE A 436 -6.64 4.81 23.49
N SER A 437 -6.36 3.93 22.54
CA SER A 437 -6.84 2.53 22.60
C SER A 437 -6.22 1.78 23.78
N ALA A 438 -4.92 1.97 24.04
CA ALA A 438 -4.25 1.39 25.20
C ALA A 438 -4.84 1.90 26.53
N ALA A 439 -5.17 3.20 26.61
CA ALA A 439 -5.82 3.76 27.79
C ALA A 439 -7.24 3.20 28.00
N VAL A 440 -8.01 3.01 26.93
CA VAL A 440 -9.35 2.39 27.00
C VAL A 440 -9.25 0.93 27.42
N ALA A 441 -8.33 0.16 26.84
CA ALA A 441 -8.12 -1.25 27.19
C ALA A 441 -7.66 -1.40 28.65
N ALA A 442 -6.74 -0.56 29.12
CA ALA A 442 -6.28 -0.57 30.50
C ALA A 442 -7.39 -0.20 31.51
N ALA A 443 -8.28 0.71 31.14
CA ALA A 443 -9.44 1.08 31.96
C ALA A 443 -10.56 0.02 31.96
N ASN A 444 -10.57 -0.89 30.98
CA ASN A 444 -11.60 -1.90 30.80
C ASN A 444 -10.95 -3.26 30.46
N PRO A 445 -10.32 -3.95 31.42
CA PRO A 445 -9.61 -5.22 31.17
C PRO A 445 -10.51 -6.32 30.59
N GLU A 446 -11.81 -6.29 30.87
CA GLU A 446 -12.82 -7.25 30.38
C GLU A 446 -13.25 -7.02 28.92
N ILE A 447 -12.71 -5.99 28.23
CA ILE A 447 -13.16 -5.60 26.89
C ILE A 447 -12.82 -6.66 25.83
N GLY A 448 -11.79 -7.48 26.07
CA GLY A 448 -11.43 -8.63 25.26
C GLY A 448 -10.94 -8.30 23.84
N TRP A 449 -10.31 -7.14 23.67
CA TRP A 449 -9.79 -6.75 22.35
C TRP A 449 -8.52 -7.49 21.95
N LEU A 450 -7.68 -7.87 22.93
CA LEU A 450 -6.34 -8.40 22.71
C LEU A 450 -6.34 -9.92 22.87
N ASN A 451 -5.79 -10.63 21.90
CA ASN A 451 -5.57 -12.07 22.00
C ASN A 451 -4.30 -12.37 22.80
N ASN A 452 -3.28 -11.54 22.65
CA ASN A 452 -2.01 -11.65 23.34
C ASN A 452 -1.77 -10.42 24.24
N PRO A 453 -2.15 -10.47 25.52
CA PRO A 453 -1.94 -9.35 26.45
C PRO A 453 -0.45 -9.08 26.69
N SER A 454 -0.10 -7.94 27.34
CA SER A 454 1.26 -7.50 27.65
C SER A 454 1.93 -6.76 26.48
N PHE A 455 3.22 -6.97 26.21
CA PHE A 455 3.99 -6.27 25.20
C PHE A 455 3.48 -6.56 23.78
N HIS A 456 3.09 -7.79 23.52
CA HIS A 456 2.51 -8.17 22.23
C HIS A 456 1.16 -7.50 21.98
N GLY A 457 0.29 -7.42 23.00
CA GLY A 457 -0.99 -6.71 22.88
C GLY A 457 -0.84 -5.22 22.62
N LEU A 458 0.23 -4.57 23.12
CA LEU A 458 0.55 -3.22 22.70
C LEU A 458 0.94 -3.18 21.21
N SER A 459 1.69 -4.18 20.75
CA SER A 459 2.07 -4.32 19.35
C SER A 459 0.84 -4.56 18.44
N GLU A 460 -0.18 -5.32 18.86
CA GLU A 460 -1.45 -5.48 18.14
C GLU A 460 -2.13 -4.12 17.89
N MET A 461 -2.30 -3.31 18.94
CA MET A 461 -2.90 -1.96 18.81
C MET A 461 -2.02 -0.99 18.01
N LEU A 462 -0.70 -1.03 18.20
CA LEU A 462 0.25 -0.19 17.48
C LEU A 462 0.27 -0.54 15.98
N TYR A 463 0.20 -1.84 15.66
CA TYR A 463 0.17 -2.31 14.29
C TYR A 463 -1.08 -1.81 13.56
N GLU A 464 -2.24 -1.90 14.20
CA GLU A 464 -3.52 -1.47 13.65
C GLU A 464 -3.49 0.01 13.21
N TYR A 465 -3.08 0.93 14.11
CA TYR A 465 -2.95 2.34 13.74
C TYR A 465 -1.80 2.62 12.78
N THR A 466 -0.73 1.84 12.83
CA THR A 466 0.38 1.94 11.87
C THR A 466 -0.10 1.57 10.47
N SER A 467 -0.83 0.47 10.33
CA SER A 467 -1.42 0.04 9.08
C SER A 467 -2.46 1.03 8.55
N ALA A 468 -3.38 1.48 9.41
CA ALA A 468 -4.40 2.46 9.04
C ALA A 468 -3.79 3.79 8.58
N ALA A 469 -2.86 4.38 9.34
CA ALA A 469 -2.22 5.64 8.99
C ALA A 469 -1.34 5.54 7.74
N ALA A 470 -0.68 4.40 7.52
CA ALA A 470 0.09 4.12 6.30
C ALA A 470 -0.78 3.78 5.10
N ASN A 471 -2.08 3.55 5.30
CA ASN A 471 -3.01 2.98 4.33
C ASN A 471 -2.49 1.66 3.76
N ASN A 472 -1.99 0.77 4.63
CA ASN A 472 -1.44 -0.53 4.22
C ASN A 472 -2.54 -1.58 4.10
N GLY A 473 -3.18 -1.99 5.19
CA GLY A 473 -4.28 -2.95 5.19
C GLY A 473 -3.98 -4.30 5.82
N SER A 474 -2.72 -4.60 6.21
CA SER A 474 -2.44 -5.75 7.07
C SER A 474 -2.75 -5.42 8.53
N GLY A 475 -3.14 -6.40 9.31
CA GLY A 475 -3.38 -6.32 10.74
C GLY A 475 -2.50 -7.29 11.51
N PHE A 476 -2.46 -7.16 12.83
CA PHE A 476 -2.16 -8.27 13.72
C PHE A 476 -3.50 -8.89 14.10
N GLU A 477 -3.73 -10.08 13.60
CA GLU A 477 -5.05 -10.74 13.55
C GLU A 477 -5.53 -11.21 14.94
N GLY A 478 -4.69 -11.05 15.98
CA GLY A 478 -5.07 -11.22 17.38
C GLY A 478 -5.97 -10.11 17.92
N LEU A 479 -5.98 -8.93 17.28
CA LEU A 479 -6.85 -7.82 17.67
C LEU A 479 -8.29 -8.07 17.24
N SER A 480 -9.24 -8.02 18.18
CA SER A 480 -10.68 -8.05 17.91
C SER A 480 -11.18 -6.68 17.45
N ASP A 481 -10.97 -6.37 16.17
CA ASP A 481 -11.14 -5.05 15.57
C ASP A 481 -12.56 -4.73 15.08
N ASN A 482 -13.43 -5.71 14.89
CA ASN A 482 -14.80 -5.48 14.43
C ASN A 482 -15.71 -4.97 15.54
N THR A 483 -15.45 -3.76 16.01
CA THR A 483 -16.29 -3.04 16.97
C THR A 483 -16.52 -1.61 16.52
N PRO A 484 -17.61 -0.94 16.95
CA PRO A 484 -17.85 0.46 16.60
C PRO A 484 -16.70 1.40 16.96
N PHE A 485 -15.97 1.11 18.05
CA PHE A 485 -14.80 1.89 18.46
C PHE A 485 -13.69 1.80 17.40
N TRP A 486 -13.26 0.58 17.07
CA TRP A 486 -12.21 0.37 16.08
C TRP A 486 -12.63 0.85 14.68
N ASN A 487 -13.86 0.52 14.24
CA ASN A 487 -14.39 0.97 12.94
C ASN A 487 -14.34 2.49 12.76
N ILE A 488 -14.63 3.27 13.80
CA ILE A 488 -14.62 4.74 13.72
C ILE A 488 -13.21 5.29 13.88
N MET A 489 -12.45 4.85 14.89
CA MET A 489 -11.14 5.43 15.21
C MET A 489 -10.12 5.16 14.10
N THR A 490 -10.06 3.91 13.60
CA THR A 490 -9.20 3.56 12.47
C THR A 490 -9.69 4.18 11.16
N GLY A 491 -11.01 4.30 10.97
CA GLY A 491 -11.60 5.04 9.85
C GLY A 491 -11.14 6.50 9.77
N ILE A 492 -11.05 7.20 10.90
CA ILE A 492 -10.49 8.56 10.98
C ILE A 492 -9.00 8.56 10.61
N ALA A 493 -8.22 7.60 11.16
CA ALA A 493 -6.80 7.48 10.86
C ALA A 493 -6.56 7.22 9.36
N LEU A 494 -7.38 6.36 8.74
CA LEU A 494 -7.36 6.05 7.30
C LEU A 494 -7.59 7.30 6.44
N ILE A 495 -8.63 8.09 6.72
CA ILE A 495 -8.96 9.32 5.97
C ILE A 495 -7.81 10.32 6.05
N MET A 496 -7.34 10.57 7.26
CA MET A 496 -6.27 11.55 7.51
C MET A 496 -4.93 11.07 6.94
N GLY A 497 -4.62 9.77 7.05
CA GLY A 497 -3.41 9.15 6.51
C GLY A 497 -3.32 9.21 4.98
N ARG A 498 -4.45 9.27 4.28
CA ARG A 498 -4.50 9.35 2.80
C ARG A 498 -4.58 10.77 2.27
N TYR A 499 -5.66 11.47 2.65
CA TYR A 499 -5.99 12.74 1.98
C TYR A 499 -5.12 13.89 2.44
N PHE A 500 -4.73 13.93 3.70
CA PHE A 500 -3.85 14.99 4.19
C PHE A 500 -2.48 15.01 3.49
N PRO A 501 -1.74 13.87 3.35
CA PRO A 501 -0.51 13.82 2.59
C PRO A 501 -0.70 14.16 1.10
N ILE A 502 -1.67 13.57 0.42
CA ILE A 502 -1.90 13.81 -1.01
C ILE A 502 -2.15 15.30 -1.28
N VAL A 503 -3.01 15.94 -0.48
CA VAL A 503 -3.31 17.37 -0.61
C VAL A 503 -2.06 18.20 -0.42
N GLY A 504 -1.26 17.92 0.61
CA GLY A 504 0.00 18.60 0.87
C GLY A 504 1.02 18.43 -0.27
N GLN A 505 1.22 17.21 -0.72
CA GLN A 505 2.22 16.87 -1.75
C GLN A 505 1.87 17.49 -3.12
N VAL A 506 0.61 17.41 -3.53
CA VAL A 506 0.12 18.04 -4.78
C VAL A 506 0.19 19.57 -4.67
N ALA A 507 -0.13 20.14 -3.50
CA ALA A 507 0.02 21.57 -3.26
C ALA A 507 1.49 22.01 -3.36
N ILE A 508 2.44 21.27 -2.75
CA ILE A 508 3.88 21.56 -2.87
C ILE A 508 4.29 21.57 -4.34
N ALA A 509 3.93 20.53 -5.10
CA ALA A 509 4.27 20.43 -6.51
C ALA A 509 3.69 21.60 -7.34
N GLY A 510 2.42 21.96 -7.11
CA GLY A 510 1.76 23.09 -7.78
C GLY A 510 2.38 24.43 -7.41
N LEU A 511 2.78 24.63 -6.16
CA LEU A 511 3.48 25.83 -5.71
C LEU A 511 4.88 25.93 -6.35
N LEU A 512 5.64 24.84 -6.36
CA LEU A 512 6.95 24.79 -7.01
C LEU A 512 6.85 25.08 -8.50
N ALA A 513 5.93 24.42 -9.21
CA ALA A 513 5.73 24.60 -10.64
C ALA A 513 5.39 26.03 -11.05
N SER A 514 4.70 26.77 -10.20
CA SER A 514 4.31 28.17 -10.47
C SER A 514 5.45 29.18 -10.29
N LYS A 515 6.56 28.77 -9.67
CA LYS A 515 7.73 29.63 -9.44
C LYS A 515 8.56 29.81 -10.72
N LYS A 516 9.32 30.90 -10.75
CA LYS A 516 10.28 31.14 -11.82
C LYS A 516 11.36 30.05 -11.79
N PHE A 517 11.57 29.42 -12.94
CA PHE A 517 12.63 28.43 -13.10
C PHE A 517 14.02 29.05 -12.93
N VAL A 518 14.87 28.42 -12.14
CA VAL A 518 16.27 28.83 -11.93
C VAL A 518 17.17 27.80 -12.61
N PRO A 519 17.98 28.21 -13.60
CA PRO A 519 18.95 27.32 -14.23
C PRO A 519 20.01 26.84 -13.22
N GLU A 520 20.49 25.61 -13.38
CA GLU A 520 21.58 25.07 -12.57
C GLU A 520 22.84 25.93 -12.69
N SER A 521 23.46 26.26 -11.57
CA SER A 521 24.68 27.05 -11.45
C SER A 521 25.71 26.33 -10.55
N ALA A 522 26.92 26.86 -10.44
CA ALA A 522 27.94 26.35 -9.52
C ALA A 522 27.46 26.36 -8.04
N GLY A 523 26.51 27.25 -7.69
CA GLY A 523 25.90 27.36 -6.38
C GLY A 523 24.73 26.41 -6.14
N THR A 524 24.21 25.71 -7.15
CA THR A 524 23.07 24.80 -7.02
C THR A 524 23.47 23.54 -6.27
N LEU A 525 22.62 23.10 -5.31
CA LEU A 525 22.79 21.83 -4.62
C LEU A 525 22.52 20.67 -5.59
N LYS A 526 23.53 19.83 -5.82
CA LYS A 526 23.37 18.64 -6.67
C LYS A 526 22.60 17.56 -5.92
N THR A 527 21.37 17.26 -6.37
CA THR A 527 20.48 16.26 -5.78
C THR A 527 20.65 14.86 -6.36
N ASP A 528 21.45 14.70 -7.41
CA ASP A 528 21.71 13.43 -8.10
C ASP A 528 23.07 12.80 -7.70
N THR A 529 23.43 12.89 -6.42
CA THR A 529 24.70 12.40 -5.85
C THR A 529 24.47 11.39 -4.74
N PHE A 530 25.45 10.53 -4.50
CA PHE A 530 25.45 9.59 -3.37
C PHE A 530 25.30 10.31 -2.03
N THR A 531 26.06 11.39 -1.82
CA THR A 531 26.03 12.17 -0.58
C THR A 531 24.63 12.72 -0.28
N PHE A 532 23.93 13.26 -1.29
CA PHE A 532 22.58 13.75 -1.12
C PHE A 532 21.59 12.62 -0.82
N SER A 533 21.74 11.48 -1.48
CA SER A 533 20.91 10.30 -1.23
C SER A 533 21.10 9.75 0.17
N LEU A 534 22.36 9.66 0.63
CA LEU A 534 22.68 9.25 2.00
C LEU A 534 22.11 10.24 3.03
N MET A 535 22.17 11.55 2.75
CA MET A 535 21.58 12.56 3.62
C MET A 535 20.05 12.44 3.66
N THR A 536 19.39 12.21 2.53
CA THR A 536 17.94 11.97 2.48
C THR A 536 17.57 10.74 3.29
N PHE A 537 18.32 9.65 3.13
CA PHE A 537 18.15 8.43 3.94
C PHE A 537 18.32 8.71 5.43
N ALA A 538 19.37 9.44 5.82
CA ALA A 538 19.59 9.82 7.22
C ALA A 538 18.44 10.67 7.79
N VAL A 539 17.92 11.63 7.02
CA VAL A 539 16.75 12.44 7.44
C VAL A 539 15.53 11.55 7.69
N ILE A 540 15.25 10.60 6.79
CA ILE A 540 14.13 9.67 6.95
C ILE A 540 14.30 8.82 8.22
N ILE A 541 15.48 8.22 8.41
CA ILE A 541 15.75 7.36 9.59
C ILE A 541 15.73 8.14 10.90
N ILE A 542 16.28 9.35 10.93
CA ILE A 542 16.27 10.20 12.14
C ILE A 542 14.83 10.57 12.51
N VAL A 543 14.02 10.98 11.55
CA VAL A 543 12.61 11.31 11.79
C VAL A 543 11.84 10.08 12.28
N ALA A 544 12.04 8.92 11.67
CA ALA A 544 11.42 7.68 12.09
C ALA A 544 11.84 7.26 13.51
N ALA A 545 13.14 7.30 13.80
CA ALA A 545 13.67 6.95 15.11
C ALA A 545 13.13 7.88 16.21
N LEU A 546 13.18 9.20 16.00
CA LEU A 546 12.66 10.18 16.97
C LEU A 546 11.14 10.03 17.19
N SER A 547 10.40 9.61 16.17
CA SER A 547 8.95 9.46 16.26
C SER A 547 8.53 8.14 16.89
N PHE A 548 9.15 7.02 16.51
CA PHE A 548 8.60 5.70 16.78
C PHE A 548 9.43 4.82 17.72
N PHE A 549 10.70 5.16 17.98
CA PHE A 549 11.56 4.33 18.83
C PHE A 549 10.96 4.01 20.20
N PRO A 550 10.32 4.96 20.93
CA PRO A 550 9.70 4.62 22.21
C PRO A 550 8.59 3.57 22.10
N ALA A 551 7.73 3.67 21.07
CA ALA A 551 6.65 2.70 20.86
C ALA A 551 7.19 1.33 20.44
N GLN A 552 8.20 1.31 19.58
CA GLN A 552 8.88 0.07 19.17
C GLN A 552 9.61 -0.60 20.35
N ALA A 553 10.18 0.19 21.26
CA ALA A 553 10.86 -0.33 22.45
C ALA A 553 9.87 -0.95 23.44
N LEU A 554 8.67 -0.38 23.61
CA LEU A 554 7.65 -0.87 24.55
C LEU A 554 6.82 -2.04 23.98
N GLY A 555 6.70 -2.17 22.69
CA GLY A 555 6.01 -3.26 22.01
C GLY A 555 7.01 -4.34 21.56
N PRO A 556 7.36 -4.40 20.26
CA PRO A 556 8.05 -5.56 19.68
C PRO A 556 9.47 -5.80 20.23
N ILE A 557 10.21 -4.77 20.67
CA ILE A 557 11.55 -4.99 21.26
C ILE A 557 11.40 -5.59 22.66
N ALA A 558 10.46 -5.10 23.49
CA ALA A 558 10.20 -5.66 24.80
C ALA A 558 9.65 -7.10 24.70
N ASP A 559 8.80 -7.36 23.70
CA ASP A 559 8.30 -8.69 23.38
C ASP A 559 9.44 -9.65 23.02
N TYR A 560 10.33 -9.23 22.12
CA TYR A 560 11.53 -10.02 21.76
C TYR A 560 12.46 -10.30 22.95
N LEU A 561 12.60 -9.39 23.87
CA LEU A 561 13.47 -9.55 25.05
C LEU A 561 12.79 -10.34 26.19
N SER A 562 11.51 -10.65 26.05
CA SER A 562 10.75 -11.47 27.00
C SER A 562 10.79 -12.96 26.66
N PHE A 563 11.39 -13.33 25.55
CA PHE A 563 11.60 -14.73 25.12
C PHE A 563 12.70 -15.41 25.89
#